data_37f412f59dcccc24cc1eab9ef8f1cfcd
#
_entry.id   37f412f59dcccc24cc1eab9ef8f1cfcd
#
_cell.length_a   1.000
_cell.length_b   1.000
_cell.length_c   1.000
_cell.angle_alpha   90.00
_cell.angle_beta   90.00
_cell.angle_gamma   90.00
#
_symmetry.space_group_name_H-M   'P 1'
#
loop_
_entity.id
_entity.type
_entity.pdbx_description
1 polymer ?
#
loop_
_entity_poly.entity_id
_entity_poly.type
_entity_poly.pdbx_seq_one_letter_code
_entity_poly.pdbx_strand_id
1 'polypeptide(L)'
;TPLTAMRTNLEVLATLDLPDEQRKEVLGDVIRTQTRIEATLSALERLAQGELSTEADQVPVDITELLDRAAHDAMRVYPGLEVSLVPSPTCIIIGLPAGLRLTVDNAIANAVKHGGATRVQLSAVSSRAGVEIAVDDNGSGVPEDERHAVFERFARGSTASRSGSGLGLALVAQQAELHGGTAALEDSPLGGTRLMLRLPAPR
;
A
#
# COMPACT_ATOMS: atom_id res chain seq x y z
N THR A 1 13.05 -4.88 20.51
CA THR A 1 11.83 -4.31 19.88
C THR A 1 12.09 -2.86 19.43
N PRO A 2 11.32 -2.30 18.46
CA PRO A 2 11.46 -0.90 18.06
C PRO A 2 11.34 0.07 19.24
N LEU A 3 10.41 -0.18 20.17
CA LEU A 3 10.22 0.63 21.39
C LEU A 3 11.44 0.57 22.33
N THR A 4 12.08 -0.59 22.44
CA THR A 4 13.31 -0.72 23.24
C THR A 4 14.45 0.09 22.64
N ALA A 5 14.65 0.01 21.33
CA ALA A 5 15.68 0.78 20.62
C ALA A 5 15.44 2.30 20.78
N MET A 6 14.18 2.74 20.60
CA MET A 6 13.81 4.14 20.78
C MET A 6 14.07 4.62 22.22
N ARG A 7 13.71 3.82 23.21
CA ARG A 7 13.99 4.13 24.63
C ARG A 7 15.49 4.26 24.89
N THR A 8 16.29 3.30 24.43
CA THR A 8 17.75 3.36 24.59
C THR A 8 18.34 4.61 23.94
N ASN A 9 17.91 4.97 22.73
CA ASN A 9 18.36 6.18 22.04
C ASN A 9 17.97 7.45 22.82
N LEU A 10 16.77 7.50 23.42
CA LEU A 10 16.35 8.62 24.27
C LEU A 10 17.13 8.69 25.57
N GLU A 11 17.44 7.55 26.19
CA GLU A 11 18.31 7.48 27.38
C GLU A 11 19.72 8.00 27.08
N VAL A 12 20.28 7.63 25.91
CA VAL A 12 21.58 8.15 25.44
C VAL A 12 21.54 9.66 25.27
N LEU A 13 20.49 10.21 24.63
CA LEU A 13 20.33 11.65 24.44
C LEU A 13 20.15 12.42 25.77
N ALA A 14 19.54 11.78 26.77
CA ALA A 14 19.27 12.39 28.08
C ALA A 14 20.47 12.36 29.02
N THR A 15 21.37 11.37 28.88
CA THR A 15 22.43 11.10 29.82
C THR A 15 23.82 11.46 29.33
N LEU A 16 24.04 11.48 28.02
CA LEU A 16 25.35 11.75 27.42
C LEU A 16 25.39 13.11 26.73
N ASP A 17 26.49 13.83 26.92
CA ASP A 17 26.79 15.03 26.14
C ASP A 17 27.43 14.62 24.82
N LEU A 18 26.59 14.52 23.79
CA LEU A 18 26.98 14.07 22.45
C LEU A 18 27.38 15.26 21.57
N PRO A 19 28.39 15.10 20.68
CA PRO A 19 28.65 16.05 19.61
C PRO A 19 27.38 16.25 18.74
N ASP A 20 27.21 17.45 18.19
CA ASP A 20 25.99 17.83 17.45
C ASP A 20 25.63 16.87 16.31
N GLU A 21 26.61 16.34 15.58
CA GLU A 21 26.36 15.39 14.49
C GLU A 21 25.82 14.04 15.02
N GLN A 22 26.39 13.52 16.10
CA GLN A 22 25.92 12.28 16.72
C GLN A 22 24.53 12.47 17.33
N ARG A 23 24.27 13.64 17.93
CA ARG A 23 22.95 13.99 18.47
C ARG A 23 21.89 13.99 17.36
N LYS A 24 22.19 14.59 16.18
CA LYS A 24 21.30 14.58 15.02
C LYS A 24 21.03 13.18 14.50
N GLU A 25 22.06 12.33 14.43
CA GLU A 25 21.93 10.94 13.98
C GLU A 25 21.01 10.15 14.90
N VAL A 26 21.21 10.20 16.23
CA VAL A 26 20.38 9.50 17.22
C VAL A 26 18.95 10.02 17.22
N LEU A 27 18.74 11.35 17.10
CA LEU A 27 17.40 11.93 16.92
C LEU A 27 16.73 11.44 15.64
N GLY A 28 17.47 11.36 14.55
CA GLY A 28 16.98 10.83 13.30
C GLY A 28 16.51 9.36 13.42
N ASP A 29 17.25 8.54 14.19
CA ASP A 29 16.85 7.15 14.46
C ASP A 29 15.58 7.05 15.30
N VAL A 30 15.43 7.92 16.32
CA VAL A 30 14.22 8.01 17.13
C VAL A 30 13.01 8.37 16.27
N ILE A 31 13.13 9.41 15.42
CA ILE A 31 12.05 9.86 14.54
C ILE A 31 11.68 8.75 13.54
N ARG A 32 12.67 8.09 12.90
CA ARG A 32 12.41 6.98 11.98
C ARG A 32 11.67 5.82 12.67
N THR A 33 12.06 5.50 13.90
CA THR A 33 11.43 4.44 14.69
C THR A 33 10.01 4.81 15.09
N GLN A 34 9.76 6.06 15.52
CA GLN A 34 8.44 6.57 15.83
C GLN A 34 7.51 6.49 14.60
N THR A 35 7.93 7.03 13.46
CA THR A 35 7.15 7.00 12.21
C THR A 35 6.76 5.57 11.82
N ARG A 36 7.68 4.61 12.03
CA ARG A 36 7.41 3.20 11.76
C ARG A 36 6.36 2.60 12.71
N ILE A 37 6.41 2.96 14.00
CA ILE A 37 5.42 2.50 14.99
C ILE A 37 4.04 3.08 14.66
N GLU A 38 3.95 4.37 14.35
CA GLU A 38 2.71 5.03 13.95
C GLU A 38 2.10 4.40 12.69
N ALA A 39 2.92 4.14 11.67
CA ALA A 39 2.46 3.47 10.45
C ALA A 39 1.94 2.05 10.73
N THR A 40 2.60 1.32 11.63
CA THR A 40 2.17 -0.03 12.03
C THR A 40 0.84 0.01 12.79
N LEU A 41 0.70 0.94 13.74
CA LEU A 41 -0.53 1.12 14.53
C LEU A 41 -1.70 1.48 13.63
N SER A 42 -1.53 2.48 12.75
CA SER A 42 -2.57 2.87 11.80
C SER A 42 -2.97 1.75 10.83
N ALA A 43 -2.03 0.89 10.43
CA ALA A 43 -2.34 -0.28 9.60
C ALA A 43 -3.13 -1.33 10.38
N LEU A 44 -2.79 -1.58 11.65
CA LEU A 44 -3.55 -2.48 12.53
C LEU A 44 -4.97 -1.97 12.79
N GLU A 45 -5.14 -0.66 13.04
CA GLU A 45 -6.46 -0.03 13.19
C GLU A 45 -7.33 -0.24 11.95
N ARG A 46 -6.76 -0.08 10.74
CA ARG A 46 -7.48 -0.31 9.48
C ARG A 46 -7.84 -1.78 9.27
N LEU A 47 -6.96 -2.72 9.65
CA LEU A 47 -7.29 -4.15 9.62
C LEU A 47 -8.45 -4.48 10.56
N ALA A 48 -8.43 -3.93 11.78
CA ALA A 48 -9.52 -4.12 12.74
C ALA A 48 -10.83 -3.47 12.27
N GLN A 49 -10.77 -2.28 11.67
CA GLN A 49 -11.95 -1.63 11.08
C GLN A 49 -12.51 -2.44 9.91
N GLY A 50 -11.66 -3.04 9.07
CA GLY A 50 -12.09 -3.94 8.00
C GLY A 50 -12.85 -5.17 8.55
N GLU A 51 -12.38 -5.76 9.64
CA GLU A 51 -13.07 -6.88 10.30
C GLU A 51 -14.46 -6.50 10.86
N LEU A 52 -14.71 -5.21 11.11
CA LEU A 52 -16.00 -4.68 11.57
C LEU A 52 -16.90 -4.20 10.42
N SER A 53 -16.38 -4.07 9.20
CA SER A 53 -17.15 -3.63 8.04
C SER A 53 -18.10 -4.74 7.57
N THR A 54 -19.30 -4.35 7.18
CA THR A 54 -20.37 -5.25 6.72
C THR A 54 -20.80 -4.90 5.30
N GLU A 55 -21.57 -5.80 4.67
CA GLU A 55 -22.19 -5.51 3.36
C GLU A 55 -23.09 -4.27 3.39
N ALA A 56 -23.67 -3.95 4.54
CA ALA A 56 -24.51 -2.76 4.71
C ALA A 56 -23.75 -1.42 4.59
N ASP A 57 -22.43 -1.45 4.75
CA ASP A 57 -21.58 -0.27 4.65
C ASP A 57 -21.13 -0.01 3.19
N GLN A 58 -21.43 -0.91 2.27
CA GLN A 58 -21.08 -0.79 0.86
C GLN A 58 -22.02 0.18 0.14
N VAL A 59 -21.42 1.02 -0.71
CA VAL A 59 -22.12 2.03 -1.50
C VAL A 59 -21.65 2.00 -2.96
N PRO A 60 -22.41 2.62 -3.90
CA PRO A 60 -21.90 2.80 -5.26
C PRO A 60 -20.59 3.61 -5.28
N VAL A 61 -19.55 3.07 -5.90
CA VAL A 61 -18.23 3.67 -6.05
C VAL A 61 -17.87 3.76 -7.52
N ASP A 62 -17.59 4.96 -8.01
CA ASP A 62 -17.01 5.16 -9.33
C ASP A 62 -15.49 4.89 -9.24
N ILE A 63 -15.08 3.75 -9.81
CA ILE A 63 -13.67 3.33 -9.79
C ILE A 63 -12.81 4.26 -10.66
N THR A 64 -13.36 4.77 -11.75
CA THR A 64 -12.62 5.69 -12.65
C THR A 64 -12.26 6.97 -11.91
N GLU A 65 -13.22 7.56 -11.19
CA GLU A 65 -12.99 8.74 -10.35
C GLU A 65 -12.04 8.44 -9.18
N LEU A 66 -12.17 7.27 -8.55
CA LEU A 66 -11.30 6.84 -7.46
C LEU A 66 -9.83 6.76 -7.92
N LEU A 67 -9.58 6.13 -9.08
CA LEU A 67 -8.24 6.01 -9.65
C LEU A 67 -7.66 7.37 -10.06
N ASP A 68 -8.46 8.26 -10.64
CA ASP A 68 -8.03 9.61 -10.99
C ASP A 68 -7.57 10.40 -9.78
N ARG A 69 -8.37 10.40 -8.70
CA ARG A 69 -8.01 11.02 -7.43
C ARG A 69 -6.75 10.41 -6.81
N ALA A 70 -6.61 9.08 -6.88
CA ALA A 70 -5.42 8.38 -6.37
C ALA A 70 -4.16 8.79 -7.16
N ALA A 71 -4.25 8.92 -8.47
CA ALA A 71 -3.15 9.37 -9.32
C ALA A 71 -2.69 10.79 -8.96
N HIS A 72 -3.62 11.72 -8.85
CA HIS A 72 -3.32 13.11 -8.49
C HIS A 72 -2.67 13.23 -7.11
N ASP A 73 -3.19 12.50 -6.11
CA ASP A 73 -2.64 12.52 -4.76
C ASP A 73 -1.25 11.87 -4.70
N ALA A 74 -1.03 10.78 -5.45
CA ALA A 74 0.26 10.10 -5.50
C ALA A 74 1.36 10.99 -6.08
N MET A 75 1.10 11.71 -7.18
CA MET A 75 2.05 12.66 -7.75
C MET A 75 2.40 13.81 -6.81
N ARG A 76 1.48 14.21 -5.94
CA ARG A 76 1.72 15.23 -4.91
C ARG A 76 2.56 14.68 -3.74
N VAL A 77 2.31 13.43 -3.32
CA VAL A 77 2.99 12.78 -2.19
C VAL A 77 4.40 12.30 -2.58
N TYR A 78 4.59 11.87 -3.82
CA TYR A 78 5.85 11.33 -4.34
C TYR A 78 6.38 12.20 -5.49
N PRO A 79 7.13 13.28 -5.19
CA PRO A 79 7.72 14.13 -6.23
C PRO A 79 8.63 13.30 -7.16
N GLY A 80 8.39 13.41 -8.47
CA GLY A 80 9.11 12.66 -9.50
C GLY A 80 8.48 11.32 -9.88
N LEU A 81 7.37 10.90 -9.25
CA LEU A 81 6.58 9.78 -9.71
C LEU A 81 5.67 10.22 -10.87
N GLU A 82 5.74 9.53 -11.99
CA GLU A 82 4.82 9.66 -13.10
C GLU A 82 3.67 8.66 -12.92
N VAL A 83 2.44 9.15 -12.81
CA VAL A 83 1.25 8.31 -12.72
C VAL A 83 0.36 8.55 -13.92
N SER A 84 0.00 7.48 -14.64
CA SER A 84 -0.89 7.51 -15.80
C SER A 84 -2.14 6.68 -15.55
N LEU A 85 -3.27 7.12 -16.13
CA LEU A 85 -4.50 6.34 -16.20
C LEU A 85 -4.70 5.79 -17.60
N VAL A 86 -5.06 4.52 -17.69
CA VAL A 86 -5.57 3.95 -18.93
C VAL A 86 -7.02 4.43 -19.11
N PRO A 87 -7.35 5.12 -20.21
CA PRO A 87 -8.73 5.53 -20.46
C PRO A 87 -9.67 4.32 -20.45
N SER A 88 -10.72 4.39 -19.67
CA SER A 88 -11.75 3.34 -19.59
C SER A 88 -13.14 3.97 -19.48
N PRO A 89 -14.22 3.27 -19.90
CA PRO A 89 -15.58 3.70 -19.59
C PRO A 89 -15.77 3.82 -18.07
N THR A 90 -16.71 4.66 -17.65
CA THR A 90 -17.12 4.77 -16.25
C THR A 90 -17.45 3.38 -15.67
N CYS A 91 -16.85 3.04 -14.56
CA CYS A 91 -16.98 1.76 -13.90
C CYS A 91 -17.49 1.96 -12.46
N ILE A 92 -18.76 1.60 -12.23
CA ILE A 92 -19.38 1.72 -10.91
C ILE A 92 -19.52 0.32 -10.30
N ILE A 93 -19.09 0.15 -9.05
CA ILE A 93 -19.28 -1.07 -8.28
C ILE A 93 -19.94 -0.74 -6.93
N ILE A 94 -20.54 -1.74 -6.30
CA ILE A 94 -20.94 -1.63 -4.89
C ILE A 94 -19.76 -2.06 -4.03
N GLY A 95 -19.32 -1.19 -3.12
CA GLY A 95 -18.13 -1.47 -2.31
C GLY A 95 -17.86 -0.42 -1.24
N LEU A 96 -16.74 -0.57 -0.56
CA LEU A 96 -16.24 0.32 0.50
C LEU A 96 -15.27 1.34 -0.11
N PRO A 97 -15.65 2.61 -0.28
CA PRO A 97 -14.81 3.60 -0.99
C PRO A 97 -13.42 3.78 -0.35
N ALA A 98 -13.39 3.86 0.98
CA ALA A 98 -12.14 4.02 1.73
C ALA A 98 -11.22 2.77 1.62
N GLY A 99 -11.80 1.58 1.61
CA GLY A 99 -11.07 0.31 1.46
C GLY A 99 -10.47 0.15 0.07
N LEU A 100 -11.25 0.43 -0.96
CA LEU A 100 -10.78 0.40 -2.36
C LEU A 100 -9.69 1.45 -2.60
N ARG A 101 -9.87 2.65 -2.08
CA ARG A 101 -8.84 3.70 -2.14
C ARG A 101 -7.56 3.25 -1.44
N LEU A 102 -7.67 2.69 -0.24
CA LEU A 102 -6.55 2.16 0.53
C LEU A 102 -5.75 1.09 -0.25
N THR A 103 -6.45 0.23 -1.00
CA THR A 103 -5.81 -0.78 -1.86
C THR A 103 -4.91 -0.14 -2.91
N VAL A 104 -5.41 0.87 -3.62
CA VAL A 104 -4.65 1.60 -4.65
C VAL A 104 -3.48 2.35 -4.04
N ASP A 105 -3.70 3.07 -2.92
CA ASP A 105 -2.66 3.83 -2.23
C ASP A 105 -1.53 2.91 -1.71
N ASN A 106 -1.86 1.72 -1.18
CA ASN A 106 -0.85 0.74 -0.75
C ASN A 106 -0.06 0.18 -1.93
N ALA A 107 -0.69 -0.09 -3.06
CA ALA A 107 -0.01 -0.56 -4.27
C ALA A 107 1.01 0.49 -4.76
N ILE A 108 0.59 1.75 -4.91
CA ILE A 108 1.47 2.85 -5.32
C ILE A 108 2.61 3.05 -4.31
N ALA A 109 2.29 3.05 -3.00
CA ALA A 109 3.30 3.19 -1.96
C ALA A 109 4.34 2.05 -1.99
N ASN A 110 3.92 0.81 -2.24
CA ASN A 110 4.81 -0.34 -2.38
C ASN A 110 5.68 -0.21 -3.62
N ALA A 111 5.12 0.17 -4.76
CA ALA A 111 5.87 0.42 -6.00
C ALA A 111 7.01 1.41 -5.77
N VAL A 112 6.73 2.54 -5.12
CA VAL A 112 7.74 3.59 -4.87
C VAL A 112 8.72 3.18 -3.78
N LYS A 113 8.23 2.75 -2.60
CA LYS A 113 9.09 2.55 -1.41
C LYS A 113 9.90 1.26 -1.45
N HIS A 114 9.36 0.22 -2.06
CA HIS A 114 9.98 -1.11 -2.12
C HIS A 114 10.50 -1.44 -3.51
N GLY A 115 9.77 -1.08 -4.56
CA GLY A 115 10.17 -1.31 -5.94
C GLY A 115 11.09 -0.22 -6.52
N GLY A 116 11.18 0.95 -5.91
CA GLY A 116 11.93 2.09 -6.47
C GLY A 116 11.31 2.60 -7.79
N ALA A 117 10.00 2.40 -7.97
CA ALA A 117 9.31 2.77 -9.18
C ALA A 117 9.30 4.29 -9.40
N THR A 118 9.48 4.70 -10.64
CA THR A 118 9.34 6.09 -11.12
C THR A 118 8.12 6.29 -12.00
N ARG A 119 7.49 5.18 -12.46
CA ARG A 119 6.27 5.20 -13.25
C ARG A 119 5.28 4.18 -12.72
N VAL A 120 4.01 4.62 -12.62
CA VAL A 120 2.87 3.78 -12.27
C VAL A 120 1.76 4.01 -13.27
N GLN A 121 1.09 2.95 -13.69
CA GLN A 121 -0.09 3.01 -14.53
C GLN A 121 -1.27 2.37 -13.80
N LEU A 122 -2.38 3.10 -13.74
CA LEU A 122 -3.63 2.65 -13.14
C LEU A 122 -4.62 2.30 -14.24
N SER A 123 -5.32 1.19 -14.10
CA SER A 123 -6.37 0.80 -15.04
C SER A 123 -7.53 0.09 -14.34
N ALA A 124 -8.72 0.19 -14.93
CA ALA A 124 -9.88 -0.58 -14.54
C ALA A 124 -10.59 -1.12 -15.75
N VAL A 125 -10.98 -2.38 -15.72
CA VAL A 125 -11.73 -3.04 -16.79
C VAL A 125 -12.98 -3.67 -16.20
N SER A 126 -14.15 -3.24 -16.72
CA SER A 126 -15.44 -3.83 -16.34
C SER A 126 -15.83 -4.91 -17.33
N SER A 127 -16.33 -6.03 -16.83
CA SER A 127 -16.84 -7.16 -17.61
C SER A 127 -18.11 -7.71 -16.97
N ARG A 128 -18.73 -8.72 -17.61
CA ARG A 128 -19.86 -9.44 -17.02
C ARG A 128 -19.46 -10.23 -15.75
N ALA A 129 -18.20 -10.58 -15.60
CA ALA A 129 -17.70 -11.31 -14.43
C ALA A 129 -17.41 -10.38 -13.23
N GLY A 130 -17.30 -9.08 -13.48
CA GLY A 130 -16.98 -8.08 -12.46
C GLY A 130 -15.99 -7.04 -12.96
N VAL A 131 -15.24 -6.47 -12.06
CA VAL A 131 -14.25 -5.42 -12.33
C VAL A 131 -12.86 -5.90 -11.97
N GLU A 132 -11.91 -5.66 -12.86
CA GLU A 132 -10.49 -5.82 -12.61
C GLU A 132 -9.85 -4.43 -12.48
N ILE A 133 -9.16 -4.19 -11.37
CA ILE A 133 -8.38 -2.99 -11.13
C ILE A 133 -6.91 -3.40 -11.11
N ALA A 134 -6.09 -2.77 -11.95
CA ALA A 134 -4.66 -3.03 -11.99
C ALA A 134 -3.85 -1.78 -11.64
N VAL A 135 -2.81 -1.99 -10.85
CA VAL A 135 -1.76 -1.02 -10.57
C VAL A 135 -0.44 -1.61 -11.06
N ASP A 136 0.05 -1.08 -12.15
CA ASP A 136 1.30 -1.48 -12.80
C ASP A 136 2.43 -0.54 -12.43
N ASP A 137 3.60 -1.08 -12.11
CA ASP A 137 4.79 -0.28 -11.85
C ASP A 137 5.99 -0.72 -12.72
N ASN A 138 7.01 0.13 -12.79
CA ASN A 138 8.29 -0.14 -13.43
C ASN A 138 9.42 -0.40 -12.42
N GLY A 139 9.10 -0.83 -11.21
CA GLY A 139 10.07 -1.10 -10.15
C GLY A 139 10.84 -2.40 -10.33
N SER A 140 11.48 -2.85 -9.26
CA SER A 140 12.29 -4.08 -9.25
C SER A 140 11.49 -5.38 -9.36
N GLY A 141 10.16 -5.32 -9.22
CA GLY A 141 9.31 -6.50 -9.21
C GLY A 141 9.34 -7.28 -7.90
N VAL A 142 8.47 -8.29 -7.81
CA VAL A 142 8.42 -9.27 -6.72
C VAL A 142 8.63 -10.67 -7.32
N PRO A 143 9.62 -11.45 -6.81
CA PRO A 143 9.88 -12.82 -7.27
C PRO A 143 8.61 -13.69 -7.21
N GLU A 144 8.42 -14.55 -8.20
CA GLU A 144 7.20 -15.35 -8.36
C GLU A 144 6.92 -16.22 -7.13
N ASP A 145 7.95 -16.81 -6.55
CA ASP A 145 7.91 -17.66 -5.36
C ASP A 145 7.51 -16.89 -4.08
N GLU A 146 7.68 -15.57 -4.06
CA GLU A 146 7.32 -14.72 -2.93
C GLU A 146 5.92 -14.10 -3.05
N ARG A 147 5.30 -14.08 -4.26
CA ARG A 147 4.06 -13.33 -4.55
C ARG A 147 2.86 -13.70 -3.68
N HIS A 148 2.79 -14.93 -3.22
CA HIS A 148 1.75 -15.35 -2.28
C HIS A 148 2.07 -14.96 -0.84
N ALA A 149 3.30 -15.20 -0.41
CA ALA A 149 3.72 -14.97 0.97
C ALA A 149 3.68 -13.49 1.38
N VAL A 150 3.93 -12.57 0.44
CA VAL A 150 3.94 -11.13 0.72
C VAL A 150 2.56 -10.54 1.09
N PHE A 151 1.47 -11.27 0.89
CA PHE A 151 0.14 -10.89 1.38
C PHE A 151 -0.11 -11.28 2.85
N GLU A 152 0.73 -12.12 3.43
CA GLU A 152 0.62 -12.46 4.85
C GLU A 152 0.94 -11.24 5.73
N ARG A 153 0.31 -11.19 6.91
CA ARG A 153 0.57 -10.13 7.89
C ARG A 153 2.04 -10.16 8.34
N PHE A 154 2.70 -9.01 8.31
CA PHE A 154 4.12 -8.82 8.65
C PHE A 154 5.12 -9.50 7.70
N ALA A 155 4.66 -10.07 6.59
CA ALA A 155 5.54 -10.61 5.57
C ALA A 155 6.39 -9.53 4.91
N ARG A 156 7.58 -9.92 4.46
CA ARG A 156 8.52 -9.07 3.74
C ARG A 156 9.18 -9.88 2.65
N GLY A 157 9.11 -9.39 1.44
CA GLY A 157 9.87 -9.97 0.34
C GLY A 157 11.38 -9.71 0.48
N SER A 158 12.17 -10.52 -0.20
CA SER A 158 13.64 -10.43 -0.22
C SER A 158 14.15 -9.10 -0.80
N THR A 159 13.40 -8.49 -1.71
CA THR A 159 13.68 -7.19 -2.33
C THR A 159 13.15 -6.01 -1.54
N ALA A 160 12.37 -6.23 -0.46
CA ALA A 160 11.75 -5.16 0.29
C ALA A 160 12.79 -4.31 1.06
N SER A 161 12.66 -2.99 0.98
CA SER A 161 13.44 -2.08 1.79
C SER A 161 13.24 -2.35 3.29
N ARG A 162 14.23 -2.01 4.14
CA ARG A 162 14.14 -2.20 5.60
C ARG A 162 13.03 -1.38 6.27
N SER A 163 12.42 -0.44 5.55
CA SER A 163 11.34 0.44 6.04
C SER A 163 9.98 -0.10 5.61
N GLY A 164 9.10 -0.39 6.55
CA GLY A 164 7.72 -0.83 6.28
C GLY A 164 7.17 -1.71 7.40
N SER A 165 5.84 -1.71 7.58
CA SER A 165 5.16 -2.51 8.61
C SER A 165 4.95 -3.97 8.20
N GLY A 166 4.99 -4.28 6.89
CA GLY A 166 4.60 -5.59 6.34
C GLY A 166 3.08 -5.82 6.40
N LEU A 167 2.29 -4.76 6.49
CA LEU A 167 0.83 -4.85 6.58
C LEU A 167 0.10 -4.31 5.34
N GLY A 168 0.80 -3.61 4.43
CA GLY A 168 0.18 -2.97 3.27
C GLY A 168 -0.53 -3.95 2.35
N LEU A 169 0.13 -5.05 1.94
CA LEU A 169 -0.47 -6.08 1.09
C LEU A 169 -1.48 -6.95 1.83
N ALA A 170 -1.32 -7.16 3.14
CA ALA A 170 -2.34 -7.82 3.96
C ALA A 170 -3.65 -7.02 4.01
N LEU A 171 -3.57 -5.68 4.08
CA LEU A 171 -4.73 -4.79 3.94
C LEU A 171 -5.38 -4.89 2.55
N VAL A 172 -4.58 -5.00 1.49
CA VAL A 172 -5.07 -5.22 0.13
C VAL A 172 -5.85 -6.54 0.03
N ALA A 173 -5.29 -7.64 0.56
CA ALA A 173 -5.97 -8.94 0.59
C ALA A 173 -7.29 -8.89 1.35
N GLN A 174 -7.30 -8.29 2.54
CA GLN A 174 -8.51 -8.12 3.34
C GLN A 174 -9.58 -7.33 2.59
N GLN A 175 -9.19 -6.24 1.92
CA GLN A 175 -10.15 -5.45 1.14
C GLN A 175 -10.70 -6.24 -0.07
N ALA A 176 -9.88 -7.05 -0.73
CA ALA A 176 -10.36 -7.95 -1.77
C ALA A 176 -11.42 -8.93 -1.23
N GLU A 177 -11.15 -9.57 -0.10
CA GLU A 177 -12.06 -10.52 0.57
C GLU A 177 -13.38 -9.86 0.98
N LEU A 178 -13.35 -8.66 1.57
CA LEU A 178 -14.53 -7.88 1.95
C LEU A 178 -15.45 -7.54 0.77
N HIS A 179 -14.89 -7.50 -0.44
CA HIS A 179 -15.63 -7.30 -1.68
C HIS A 179 -15.93 -8.63 -2.41
N GLY A 180 -15.71 -9.79 -1.77
CA GLY A 180 -15.90 -11.12 -2.37
C GLY A 180 -14.95 -11.42 -3.54
N GLY A 181 -13.85 -10.69 -3.64
CA GLY A 181 -12.87 -10.77 -4.72
C GLY A 181 -11.54 -11.36 -4.29
N THR A 182 -10.52 -11.14 -5.12
CA THR A 182 -9.16 -11.61 -4.90
C THR A 182 -8.13 -10.55 -5.27
N ALA A 183 -6.97 -10.60 -4.62
CA ALA A 183 -5.80 -9.81 -4.97
C ALA A 183 -4.64 -10.73 -5.36
N ALA A 184 -3.88 -10.36 -6.38
CA ALA A 184 -2.71 -11.11 -6.84
C ALA A 184 -1.60 -10.17 -7.31
N LEU A 185 -0.35 -10.64 -7.28
CA LEU A 185 0.77 -9.98 -7.92
C LEU A 185 1.15 -10.74 -9.20
N GLU A 186 1.37 -10.00 -10.27
CA GLU A 186 1.74 -10.48 -11.60
C GLU A 186 2.92 -9.66 -12.15
N ASP A 187 3.47 -10.06 -13.29
CA ASP A 187 4.45 -9.22 -13.98
C ASP A 187 3.78 -8.01 -14.62
N SER A 188 4.35 -6.84 -14.38
CA SER A 188 3.87 -5.60 -14.99
C SER A 188 4.35 -5.48 -16.44
N PRO A 189 3.51 -5.00 -17.38
CA PRO A 189 3.96 -4.64 -18.71
C PRO A 189 4.97 -3.48 -18.72
N LEU A 190 5.12 -2.77 -17.59
CA LEU A 190 6.12 -1.73 -17.41
C LEU A 190 7.47 -2.30 -16.90
N GLY A 191 7.55 -3.59 -16.62
CA GLY A 191 8.76 -4.29 -16.20
C GLY A 191 8.94 -4.51 -14.70
N GLY A 192 8.01 -4.03 -13.86
CA GLY A 192 7.99 -4.23 -12.42
C GLY A 192 6.88 -5.17 -11.97
N THR A 193 6.09 -4.76 -10.96
CA THR A 193 4.98 -5.53 -10.41
C THR A 193 3.64 -4.98 -10.91
N ARG A 194 2.71 -5.89 -11.20
CA ARG A 194 1.28 -5.61 -11.34
C ARG A 194 0.56 -6.10 -10.09
N LEU A 195 -0.06 -5.19 -9.33
CA LEU A 195 -1.12 -5.58 -8.40
C LEU A 195 -2.43 -5.69 -9.18
N MET A 196 -3.05 -6.85 -9.16
CA MET A 196 -4.35 -7.13 -9.76
C MET A 196 -5.38 -7.36 -8.67
N LEU A 197 -6.43 -6.54 -8.63
CA LEU A 197 -7.61 -6.72 -7.79
C LEU A 197 -8.79 -7.15 -8.68
N ARG A 198 -9.36 -8.32 -8.42
CA ARG A 198 -10.51 -8.86 -9.15
C ARG A 198 -11.71 -8.86 -8.23
N LEU A 199 -12.72 -8.08 -8.55
CA LEU A 199 -13.95 -7.93 -7.79
C LEU A 199 -15.12 -8.49 -8.59
N PRO A 200 -15.97 -9.37 -8.02
CA PRO A 200 -17.10 -9.96 -8.74
C PRO A 200 -18.15 -8.90 -9.09
N ALA A 201 -18.95 -9.18 -10.11
CA ALA A 201 -20.15 -8.39 -10.37
C ALA A 201 -21.09 -8.45 -9.17
N PRO A 202 -21.80 -7.36 -8.85
CA PRO A 202 -22.82 -7.38 -7.80
C PRO A 202 -23.88 -8.45 -8.15
N ARG A 203 -24.25 -9.24 -7.14
CA ARG A 203 -25.29 -10.27 -7.27
C ARG A 203 -26.68 -9.65 -7.36
#